data_9d39db13d28e29d8c4e80594a3e6d0a1
#
_entry.id   9d39db13d28e29d8c4e80594a3e6d0a1
#
_cell.length_a   1.000
_cell.length_b   1.000
_cell.length_c   1.000
_cell.angle_alpha   90.00
_cell.angle_beta   90.00
_cell.angle_gamma   90.00
#
_symmetry.space_group_name_H-M   'P 1'
#
loop_
_entity.id
_entity.type
_entity.pdbx_description
1 polymer ?
#
loop_
_entity_poly.entity_id
_entity_poly.type
_entity_poly.pdbx_seq_one_letter_code
_entity_poly.pdbx_strand_id
1 'polypeptide(L)'
;MLRIKKISAMIGKRVFTDSGDLFGEIEEVILAENKIDSWRVKVSKDMAKNLNGARGVIIPHQFVKAIGDVFVVNAASLPIAEKGEVSEDETMDLSAENAGEAA
;
A
#
# COMPACT_ATOMS: atom_id res chain seq x y z
N MET A 1 24.62 -3.76 7.66
CA MET A 1 24.99 -3.95 6.28
C MET A 1 24.12 -3.13 5.36
N LEU A 2 24.71 -2.51 4.38
CA LEU A 2 23.95 -1.69 3.47
C LEU A 2 23.35 -2.54 2.39
N ARG A 3 22.05 -2.39 2.15
CA ARG A 3 21.42 -3.11 1.10
C ARG A 3 20.83 -2.12 0.13
N ILE A 4 21.15 -2.25 -1.11
CA ILE A 4 20.72 -1.35 -2.14
C ILE A 4 19.69 -2.05 -3.02
N LYS A 5 18.54 -1.44 -3.20
CA LYS A 5 17.53 -2.01 -4.03
C LYS A 5 17.08 -0.98 -5.04
N LYS A 6 16.78 -1.40 -6.24
CA LYS A 6 16.34 -0.50 -7.27
C LYS A 6 14.84 -0.40 -7.25
N ILE A 7 14.31 0.79 -7.42
CA ILE A 7 12.87 0.98 -7.46
C ILE A 7 12.26 0.19 -8.60
N SER A 8 12.96 0.14 -9.73
CA SER A 8 12.40 -0.60 -10.87
C SER A 8 12.22 -2.08 -10.54
N ALA A 9 13.02 -2.61 -9.63
CA ALA A 9 12.89 -4.00 -9.24
C ALA A 9 11.76 -4.20 -8.24
N MET A 10 11.23 -3.11 -7.69
CA MET A 10 10.15 -3.22 -6.72
C MET A 10 8.80 -3.32 -7.41
N ILE A 11 8.69 -2.79 -8.63
CA ILE A 11 7.41 -2.78 -9.33
C ILE A 11 7.03 -4.21 -9.66
N GLY A 12 5.84 -4.58 -9.32
CA GLY A 12 5.34 -5.94 -9.55
C GLY A 12 5.55 -6.88 -8.37
N LYS A 13 6.29 -6.45 -7.36
CA LYS A 13 6.48 -7.33 -6.22
C LYS A 13 5.19 -7.46 -5.43
N ARG A 14 5.00 -8.60 -4.84
CA ARG A 14 3.79 -8.83 -4.07
C ARG A 14 3.89 -8.17 -2.72
N VAL A 15 2.74 -7.76 -2.21
CA VAL A 15 2.63 -7.08 -0.93
C VAL A 15 1.83 -7.96 -0.01
N PHE A 16 2.41 -8.31 1.13
CA PHE A 16 1.72 -9.10 2.13
C PHE A 16 1.55 -8.27 3.38
N THR A 17 0.52 -8.55 4.13
CA THR A 17 0.36 -7.89 5.43
C THR A 17 1.25 -8.60 6.42
N ASP A 18 1.51 -7.99 7.56
CA ASP A 18 2.32 -8.64 8.57
C ASP A 18 1.57 -9.79 9.25
N SER A 19 0.32 -10.03 8.87
CA SER A 19 -0.41 -11.20 9.30
C SER A 19 -0.21 -12.34 8.32
N GLY A 20 0.47 -12.10 7.20
CA GLY A 20 0.74 -13.13 6.23
C GLY A 20 -0.21 -13.21 5.06
N ASP A 21 -1.15 -12.28 4.98
CA ASP A 21 -2.13 -12.32 3.90
C ASP A 21 -1.68 -11.53 2.69
N LEU A 22 -1.97 -12.02 1.51
CA LEU A 22 -1.61 -11.32 0.30
C LEU A 22 -2.51 -10.11 0.13
N PHE A 23 -1.91 -8.94 0.03
CA PHE A 23 -2.68 -7.72 -0.12
C PHE A 23 -2.74 -7.29 -1.59
N GLY A 24 -1.67 -7.42 -2.30
CA GLY A 24 -1.65 -7.00 -3.71
C GLY A 24 -0.25 -6.99 -4.28
N GLU A 25 -0.03 -6.11 -5.26
CA GLU A 25 1.25 -5.96 -5.92
C GLU A 25 1.60 -4.51 -6.06
N ILE A 26 2.87 -4.19 -6.01
CA ILE A 26 3.32 -2.80 -6.17
C ILE A 26 3.13 -2.38 -7.62
N GLU A 27 2.42 -1.27 -7.82
CA GLU A 27 2.17 -0.77 -9.15
C GLU A 27 3.03 0.42 -9.47
N GLU A 28 3.27 1.30 -8.53
CA GLU A 28 4.17 2.41 -8.77
C GLU A 28 4.61 3.04 -7.46
N VAL A 29 5.65 3.85 -7.51
CA VAL A 29 6.13 4.52 -6.33
C VAL A 29 5.84 6.00 -6.51
N ILE A 30 5.50 6.67 -5.44
CA ILE A 30 5.18 8.08 -5.45
C ILE A 30 6.24 8.80 -4.65
N LEU A 31 6.86 9.79 -5.27
CA LEU A 31 7.90 10.57 -4.62
C LEU A 31 7.38 11.94 -4.22
N ALA A 32 7.91 12.46 -3.16
CA ALA A 32 7.64 13.82 -2.75
C ALA A 32 8.95 14.41 -2.26
N GLU A 33 9.34 15.52 -2.83
CA GLU A 33 10.57 16.19 -2.41
C GLU A 33 11.77 15.29 -2.38
N ASN A 34 11.95 14.51 -3.41
CA ASN A 34 13.11 13.64 -3.58
C ASN A 34 13.15 12.47 -2.61
N LYS A 35 12.05 12.16 -1.98
CA LYS A 35 11.99 11.01 -1.09
C LYS A 35 10.80 10.17 -1.45
N ILE A 36 10.86 8.90 -1.12
CA ILE A 36 9.73 8.01 -1.34
C ILE A 36 8.66 8.42 -0.36
N ASP A 37 7.51 8.77 -0.88
CA ASP A 37 6.39 9.17 -0.05
C ASP A 37 5.44 8.01 0.16
N SER A 38 5.08 7.32 -0.89
CA SER A 38 4.10 6.27 -0.78
C SER A 38 4.21 5.32 -1.94
N TRP A 39 3.46 4.23 -1.86
CA TRP A 39 3.45 3.20 -2.88
C TRP A 39 2.02 2.95 -3.30
N ARG A 40 1.81 2.86 -4.62
CA ARG A 40 0.50 2.53 -5.11
C ARG A 40 0.47 1.03 -5.29
N VAL A 41 -0.47 0.38 -4.66
CA VAL A 41 -0.60 -1.06 -4.66
C VAL A 41 -1.87 -1.47 -5.37
N LYS A 42 -1.73 -2.43 -6.32
CA LYS A 42 -2.90 -2.95 -6.99
C LYS A 42 -3.41 -4.05 -6.08
N VAL A 43 -4.61 -3.94 -5.62
CA VAL A 43 -5.15 -4.83 -4.59
C VAL A 43 -5.57 -6.17 -5.18
N SER A 44 -5.30 -7.27 -4.48
CA SER A 44 -5.69 -8.58 -4.95
C SER A 44 -7.20 -8.70 -4.94
N LYS A 45 -7.74 -9.65 -5.71
CA LYS A 45 -9.18 -9.78 -5.80
C LYS A 45 -9.82 -10.08 -4.46
N ASP A 46 -9.19 -10.93 -3.69
CA ASP A 46 -9.77 -11.28 -2.41
C ASP A 46 -9.79 -10.10 -1.47
N MET A 47 -8.73 -9.31 -1.48
CA MET A 47 -8.66 -8.18 -0.58
C MET A 47 -9.56 -7.06 -1.05
N ALA A 48 -9.82 -6.97 -2.34
CA ALA A 48 -10.68 -5.93 -2.87
C ALA A 48 -12.07 -6.02 -2.27
N LYS A 49 -12.51 -7.22 -1.91
CA LYS A 49 -13.81 -7.35 -1.32
C LYS A 49 -13.86 -6.66 0.02
N ASN A 50 -12.75 -6.66 0.75
CA ASN A 50 -12.72 -6.02 2.04
C ASN A 50 -12.57 -4.52 1.94
N LEU A 51 -12.31 -4.02 0.74
CA LEU A 51 -12.12 -2.60 0.52
C LEU A 51 -13.21 -2.04 -0.38
N ASN A 52 -14.35 -2.69 -0.39
CA ASN A 52 -15.50 -2.23 -1.15
C ASN A 52 -15.22 -2.13 -2.64
N GLY A 53 -14.44 -3.04 -3.14
CA GLY A 53 -14.16 -3.08 -4.56
C GLY A 53 -13.03 -2.17 -5.03
N ALA A 54 -12.34 -1.53 -4.11
CA ALA A 54 -11.23 -0.68 -4.50
C ALA A 54 -10.17 -1.53 -5.20
N ARG A 55 -9.65 -1.03 -6.32
CA ARG A 55 -8.64 -1.77 -7.05
C ARG A 55 -7.25 -1.35 -6.67
N GLY A 56 -7.07 -0.18 -6.13
CA GLY A 56 -5.76 0.31 -5.76
C GLY A 56 -5.80 1.02 -4.44
N VAL A 57 -4.68 1.03 -3.76
CA VAL A 57 -4.55 1.68 -2.48
C VAL A 57 -3.19 2.36 -2.46
N ILE A 58 -3.13 3.58 -1.96
CA ILE A 58 -1.87 4.27 -1.81
C ILE A 58 -1.46 4.13 -0.36
N ILE A 59 -0.33 3.46 -0.13
CA ILE A 59 0.15 3.19 1.21
C ILE A 59 1.35 4.05 1.52
N PRO A 60 1.30 4.87 2.55
CA PRO A 60 2.45 5.68 2.94
C PRO A 60 3.65 4.80 3.25
N HIS A 61 4.83 5.26 2.88
CA HIS A 61 6.03 4.47 3.05
C HIS A 61 6.24 4.06 4.51
N GLN A 62 5.82 4.89 5.45
CA GLN A 62 6.00 4.59 6.86
C GLN A 62 5.25 3.34 7.29
N PHE A 63 4.27 2.87 6.52
CA PHE A 63 3.56 1.67 6.89
C PHE A 63 4.23 0.42 6.33
N VAL A 64 5.28 0.55 5.54
CA VAL A 64 5.98 -0.58 4.99
C VAL A 64 6.98 -1.07 6.02
N LYS A 65 6.85 -2.30 6.47
CA LYS A 65 7.70 -2.84 7.50
C LYS A 65 8.94 -3.49 6.95
N ALA A 66 8.89 -4.04 5.79
CA ALA A 66 10.05 -4.70 5.20
C ALA A 66 9.91 -4.78 3.69
N ILE A 67 11.01 -4.72 2.98
CA ILE A 67 11.07 -4.87 1.55
C ILE A 67 12.16 -5.89 1.28
N GLY A 68 11.80 -6.99 0.73
CA GLY A 68 12.74 -8.04 0.38
C GLY A 68 12.25 -8.68 -0.90
N ASP A 69 12.05 -9.98 -0.89
CA ASP A 69 11.46 -10.65 -2.04
C ASP A 69 10.02 -10.21 -2.18
N VAL A 70 9.41 -9.79 -1.09
CA VAL A 70 8.06 -9.26 -1.11
C VAL A 70 8.05 -8.03 -0.21
N PHE A 71 6.96 -7.26 -0.28
CA PHE A 71 6.77 -6.14 0.62
C PHE A 71 5.92 -6.63 1.77
N VAL A 72 6.20 -6.16 2.98
CA VAL A 72 5.38 -6.48 4.13
C VAL A 72 4.88 -5.16 4.70
N VAL A 73 3.57 -5.01 4.83
CA VAL A 73 2.98 -3.79 5.34
C VAL A 73 2.21 -4.06 6.62
N ASN A 74 2.01 -3.03 7.40
CA ASN A 74 1.34 -3.17 8.68
C ASN A 74 -0.16 -3.32 8.47
N ALA A 75 -0.71 -4.46 8.79
CA ALA A 75 -2.13 -4.72 8.59
C ALA A 75 -3.01 -3.77 9.38
N ALA A 76 -2.56 -3.37 10.55
CA ALA A 76 -3.37 -2.49 11.38
C ALA A 76 -3.54 -1.10 10.77
N SER A 77 -2.70 -0.75 9.80
CA SER A 77 -2.80 0.55 9.18
C SER A 77 -3.70 0.53 7.95
N LEU A 78 -4.17 -0.62 7.54
CA LEU A 78 -4.95 -0.73 6.32
C LEU A 78 -6.44 -0.62 6.63
N PRO A 79 -7.17 -0.05 5.67
CA PRO A 79 -8.58 0.15 5.90
C PRO A 79 -9.38 -1.09 5.59
N ILE A 80 -9.12 -2.15 6.23
CA ILE A 80 -9.84 -3.30 5.94
C ILE A 80 -11.13 -3.19 6.47
N ALA A 81 -12.07 -3.21 5.82
CA ALA A 81 -13.08 -3.06 6.38
C ALA A 81 -14.21 -2.83 6.14
N GLU A 82 -14.76 -2.46 6.69
CA GLU A 82 -15.94 -2.41 6.67
C GLU A 82 -16.47 -1.40 6.01
N LYS A 83 -16.24 -0.51 5.80
CA LYS A 83 -16.91 0.43 5.17
C LYS A 83 -16.27 1.27 4.51
N GLY A 84 -15.70 1.43 4.01
CA GLY A 84 -15.15 2.31 3.32
C GLY A 84 -15.77 2.82 2.27
N GLU A 85 -15.55 3.97 1.88
CA GLU A 85 -16.07 4.51 0.83
C GLU A 85 -15.12 4.50 -0.22
N VAL A 86 -15.26 4.03 -1.35
CA VAL A 86 -14.36 3.90 -2.47
C VAL A 86 -14.44 5.14 -3.31
N SER A 87 -13.34 5.74 -3.64
CA SER A 87 -13.36 6.93 -4.48
C SER A 87 -13.72 6.52 -5.89
N GLU A 88 -14.10 7.48 -6.68
CA GLU A 88 -14.55 7.18 -7.99
C GLU A 88 -13.48 6.66 -8.88
N ASP A 89 -12.24 6.94 -8.63
CA ASP A 89 -11.16 6.42 -9.43
C ASP A 89 -10.71 5.08 -8.89
N GLU A 90 -11.40 4.55 -7.90
CA GLU A 90 -11.12 3.23 -7.38
C GLU A 90 -9.77 3.12 -6.70
N THR A 91 -9.21 4.21 -6.26
CA THR A 91 -7.96 4.21 -5.53
C THR A 91 -8.20 4.88 -4.18
N MET A 92 -7.80 4.19 -3.13
CA MET A 92 -7.96 4.71 -1.81
C MET A 92 -6.64 5.29 -1.37
N ASP A 93 -6.63 6.54 -0.94
CA ASP A 93 -5.40 7.22 -0.57
C ASP A 93 -5.26 7.26 0.94
N LEU A 94 -4.46 6.38 1.46
CA LEU A 94 -4.25 6.31 2.89
C LEU A 94 -3.46 7.48 3.41
N SER A 95 -2.67 8.11 2.53
CA SER A 95 -1.91 9.26 2.98
C SER A 95 -2.85 10.39 3.37
N ALA A 96 -3.84 10.65 2.57
CA ALA A 96 -4.77 11.71 2.85
C ALA A 96 -5.60 11.40 4.08
N GLU A 97 -6.02 10.15 4.20
CA GLU A 97 -6.78 9.79 5.33
C GLU A 97 -5.99 9.90 6.59
N ASN A 98 -4.76 9.46 6.55
CA ASN A 98 -3.90 9.50 7.69
C ASN A 98 -3.63 10.94 8.12
N ALA A 99 -3.44 11.82 7.17
CA ALA A 99 -3.22 13.21 7.50
C ALA A 99 -4.46 13.79 8.14
N GLY A 100 -5.58 13.42 7.70
CA GLY A 100 -6.82 13.91 8.27
C GLY A 100 -6.98 13.49 9.70
N GLU A 101 -6.54 12.28 10.00
CA GLU A 101 -6.66 11.88 11.34
C GLU A 101 -5.70 12.54 12.23
N ALA A 102 -4.55 12.87 11.76
CA ALA A 102 -3.55 13.50 12.57
C ALA A 102 -4.00 14.88 12.96
N ALA A 103 -4.86 15.45 12.25
CA ALA A 103 -5.32 16.77 12.61
C ALA A 103 -6.37 16.70 13.71
#